data_d39e7e7bc0a9120a1a5726e4d6c67bb9
#
_entry.id   d39e7e7bc0a9120a1a5726e4d6c67bb9
#
_cell.length_a   1.000
_cell.length_b   1.000
_cell.length_c   1.000
_cell.angle_alpha   90.00
_cell.angle_beta   90.00
_cell.angle_gamma   90.00
#
_symmetry.space_group_name_H-M   'P 1'
#
loop_
_entity.id
_entity.type
_entity.pdbx_description
1 polymer ?
#
loop_
_entity_poly.entity_id
_entity_poly.type
_entity_poly.pdbx_seq_one_letter_code
_entity_poly.pdbx_strand_id
1 'polypeptide(L)'
;NRKGIRFDPRTKLFLLITLCTLILSTDNSGLMLYLKPLLALIPFVLLLLSAKYWAGFLYFVLYVLGFVLELSWGAFGNGVSGFIVLMVSAIITRFTPCVIAAFFLMTTTSVSEFIGSMKKMHITDKITIPLSVVFRFFPTVKEDAGAINDAMKMRGITPKNPMLMLEYRVVPLIISTVKAGEDLSCSALTRGLGSPKKRTNM
;
A
#
# COMPACT_ATOMS: atom_id res chain seq x y z
N ASN A 1 -5.80 2.05 19.49
CA ASN A 1 -6.40 3.40 19.60
C ASN A 1 -5.99 4.22 18.39
N ARG A 2 -6.77 4.12 17.30
CA ARG A 2 -6.56 4.94 16.10
C ARG A 2 -7.30 6.26 16.32
N LYS A 3 -6.64 7.23 16.93
CA LYS A 3 -7.10 8.61 17.03
C LYS A 3 -6.81 9.31 15.69
N GLY A 4 -7.78 9.51 14.85
CA GLY A 4 -7.67 10.25 13.60
C GLY A 4 -9.05 10.45 12.97
N ILE A 5 -9.18 11.49 12.16
CA ILE A 5 -10.42 11.79 11.44
C ILE A 5 -10.77 10.59 10.54
N ARG A 6 -11.94 10.00 10.74
CA ARG A 6 -12.45 8.87 9.95
C ARG A 6 -12.99 9.39 8.63
N PHE A 7 -12.11 9.63 7.67
CA PHE A 7 -12.55 9.78 6.28
C PHE A 7 -12.93 8.43 5.72
N ASP A 8 -14.00 8.39 4.93
CA ASP A 8 -14.37 7.19 4.19
C ASP A 8 -13.19 6.71 3.34
N PRO A 9 -12.86 5.40 3.32
CA PRO A 9 -11.74 4.88 2.55
C PRO A 9 -11.82 5.19 1.05
N ARG A 10 -13.01 5.41 0.52
CA ARG A 10 -13.24 5.84 -0.86
C ARG A 10 -12.66 7.20 -1.15
N THR A 11 -12.98 8.19 -0.29
CA THR A 11 -12.47 9.56 -0.45
C THR A 11 -10.96 9.61 -0.37
N LYS A 12 -10.34 8.77 0.48
CA LYS A 12 -8.89 8.65 0.59
C LYS A 12 -8.27 8.08 -0.69
N LEU A 13 -8.90 7.05 -1.28
CA LEU A 13 -8.45 6.47 -2.56
C LEU A 13 -8.54 7.46 -3.71
N PHE A 14 -9.70 8.12 -3.85
CA PHE A 14 -9.86 9.14 -4.89
C PHE A 14 -8.87 10.29 -4.71
N LEU A 15 -8.68 10.76 -3.48
CA LEU A 15 -7.73 11.81 -3.15
C LEU A 15 -6.29 11.38 -3.49
N LEU A 16 -5.90 10.14 -3.21
CA LEU A 16 -4.59 9.62 -3.56
C LEU A 16 -4.41 9.61 -5.09
N ILE A 17 -5.37 9.04 -5.83
CA ILE A 17 -5.29 8.95 -7.29
C ILE A 17 -5.23 10.35 -7.90
N THR A 18 -6.11 11.27 -7.51
CA THR A 18 -6.13 12.63 -8.03
C THR A 18 -4.86 13.40 -7.71
N LEU A 19 -4.33 13.30 -6.49
CA LEU A 19 -3.07 13.93 -6.12
C LEU A 19 -1.89 13.38 -6.91
N CYS A 20 -1.77 12.04 -7.01
CA CYS A 20 -0.70 11.42 -7.79
C CYS A 20 -0.77 11.83 -9.26
N THR A 21 -1.96 11.81 -9.86
CA THR A 21 -2.14 12.19 -11.27
C THR A 21 -1.78 13.67 -11.52
N LEU A 22 -2.25 14.57 -10.64
CA LEU A 22 -1.96 16.00 -10.76
C LEU A 22 -0.47 16.30 -10.59
N ILE A 23 0.18 15.71 -9.59
CA ILE A 23 1.60 15.97 -9.30
C ILE A 23 2.50 15.39 -10.41
N LEU A 24 2.20 14.19 -10.91
CA LEU A 24 2.98 13.57 -11.98
C LEU A 24 2.78 14.26 -13.34
N SER A 25 1.57 14.78 -13.60
CA SER A 25 1.23 15.45 -14.87
C SER A 25 1.69 16.91 -14.92
N THR A 26 2.10 17.48 -13.78
CA THR A 26 2.44 18.91 -13.71
C THR A 26 3.86 19.18 -14.21
N ASP A 27 3.98 19.97 -15.27
CA ASP A 27 5.27 20.46 -15.80
C ASP A 27 5.85 21.59 -14.96
N ASN A 28 7.17 21.87 -15.15
CA ASN A 28 7.91 22.89 -14.39
C ASN A 28 7.79 24.31 -15.00
N SER A 29 6.75 24.62 -15.74
CA SER A 29 6.60 25.89 -16.44
C SER A 29 5.62 26.85 -15.75
N GLY A 30 6.06 28.08 -15.55
CA GLY A 30 5.21 29.23 -15.17
C GLY A 30 4.42 29.07 -13.87
N LEU A 31 3.12 29.23 -13.93
CA LEU A 31 2.20 29.22 -12.80
C LEU A 31 2.19 27.86 -12.05
N MET A 32 2.54 26.77 -12.74
CA MET A 32 2.60 25.44 -12.19
C MET A 32 3.71 25.24 -11.15
N LEU A 33 4.77 26.04 -11.19
CA LEU A 33 5.84 26.02 -10.18
C LEU A 33 5.32 26.38 -8.77
N TYR A 34 4.33 27.26 -8.68
CA TYR A 34 3.70 27.64 -7.39
C TYR A 34 2.57 26.67 -6.99
N LEU A 35 1.92 26.03 -7.94
CA LEU A 35 0.85 25.05 -7.65
C LEU A 35 1.40 23.74 -7.03
N LYS A 36 2.60 23.32 -7.43
CA LYS A 36 3.23 22.09 -6.89
C LYS A 36 3.39 22.09 -5.37
N PRO A 37 4.02 23.10 -4.74
CA PRO A 37 4.14 23.11 -3.28
C PRO A 37 2.78 23.20 -2.58
N LEU A 38 1.80 23.86 -3.20
CA LEU A 38 0.43 23.93 -2.65
C LEU A 38 -0.23 22.55 -2.67
N LEU A 39 -0.10 21.77 -3.76
CA LEU A 39 -0.60 20.39 -3.84
C LEU A 39 0.14 19.45 -2.89
N ALA A 40 1.45 19.63 -2.74
CA ALA A 40 2.26 18.83 -1.83
C ALA A 40 1.95 19.13 -0.34
N LEU A 41 1.34 20.27 -0.04
CA LEU A 41 0.89 20.61 1.30
C LEU A 41 -0.31 19.76 1.75
N ILE A 42 -1.13 19.26 0.82
CA ILE A 42 -2.30 18.43 1.14
C ILE A 42 -1.90 17.12 1.85
N PRO A 43 -1.00 16.25 1.33
CA PRO A 43 -0.59 15.04 2.02
C PRO A 43 0.15 15.35 3.34
N PHE A 44 0.84 16.50 3.44
CA PHE A 44 1.46 16.93 4.68
C PHE A 44 0.42 17.21 5.78
N VAL A 45 -0.61 17.98 5.48
CA VAL A 45 -1.71 18.28 6.43
C VAL A 45 -2.43 17.00 6.85
N LEU A 46 -2.72 16.09 5.91
CA LEU A 46 -3.36 14.81 6.19
C LEU A 46 -2.50 13.94 7.13
N LEU A 47 -1.19 14.00 6.99
CA LEU A 47 -0.26 13.24 7.82
C LEU A 47 -0.15 13.82 9.23
N LEU A 48 -0.18 15.15 9.38
CA LEU A 48 -0.26 15.82 10.68
C LEU A 48 -1.56 15.47 11.42
N LEU A 49 -2.69 15.43 10.71
CA LEU A 49 -3.99 15.02 11.27
C LEU A 49 -4.02 13.55 11.72
N SER A 50 -3.16 12.70 11.17
CA SER A 50 -3.01 11.30 11.59
C SER A 50 -2.05 11.08 12.78
N ALA A 51 -1.57 12.17 13.40
CA ALA A 51 -0.64 12.17 14.54
C ALA A 51 0.69 11.44 14.32
N LYS A 52 1.14 11.30 13.07
CA LYS A 52 2.45 10.74 12.71
C LYS A 52 3.47 11.83 12.40
N TYR A 53 3.82 12.60 13.42
CA TYR A 53 4.69 13.79 13.30
C TYR A 53 6.08 13.48 12.72
N TRP A 54 6.67 12.32 13.04
CA TRP A 54 7.98 11.89 12.53
C TRP A 54 7.99 11.71 11.01
N ALA A 55 6.97 11.02 10.47
CA ALA A 55 6.85 10.84 9.03
C ALA A 55 6.54 12.17 8.32
N GLY A 56 5.73 13.04 8.94
CA GLY A 56 5.45 14.38 8.43
C GLY A 56 6.69 15.25 8.37
N PHE A 57 7.53 15.24 9.42
CA PHE A 57 8.76 15.99 9.46
C PHE A 57 9.77 15.51 8.42
N LEU A 58 9.96 14.20 8.30
CA LEU A 58 10.83 13.60 7.28
C LEU A 58 10.38 13.98 5.87
N TYR A 59 9.08 13.93 5.62
CA TYR A 59 8.49 14.36 4.35
C TYR A 59 8.80 15.82 4.04
N PHE A 60 8.56 16.71 5.01
CA PHE A 60 8.77 18.13 4.84
C PHE A 60 10.23 18.46 4.51
N VAL A 61 11.17 17.86 5.24
CA VAL A 61 12.61 18.04 5.00
C VAL A 61 13.00 17.54 3.61
N LEU A 62 12.55 16.35 3.21
CA LEU A 62 12.86 15.76 1.91
C LEU A 62 12.29 16.57 0.75
N TYR A 63 11.03 17.05 0.91
CA TYR A 63 10.38 17.86 -0.11
C TYR A 63 11.01 19.24 -0.27
N VAL A 64 11.32 19.94 0.84
CA VAL A 64 11.99 21.21 0.81
C VAL A 64 13.38 21.11 0.22
N LEU A 65 14.11 20.05 0.56
CA LEU A 65 15.45 19.79 0.00
C LEU A 65 15.36 19.57 -1.52
N GLY A 66 14.43 18.78 -2.00
CA GLY A 66 14.20 18.57 -3.43
C GLY A 66 13.81 19.88 -4.14
N PHE A 67 12.95 20.66 -3.54
CA PHE A 67 12.49 21.94 -4.09
C PHE A 67 13.62 23.00 -4.17
N VAL A 68 14.45 23.10 -3.12
CA VAL A 68 15.62 24.00 -3.10
C VAL A 68 16.66 23.58 -4.16
N LEU A 69 16.90 22.27 -4.33
CA LEU A 69 17.77 21.77 -5.39
C LEU A 69 17.24 22.09 -6.79
N GLU A 70 15.93 22.03 -6.97
CA GLU A 70 15.27 22.38 -8.24
C GLU A 70 15.39 23.88 -8.55
N LEU A 71 15.27 24.76 -7.54
CA LEU A 71 15.51 26.20 -7.70
C LEU A 71 16.99 26.54 -7.95
N SER A 72 17.90 25.78 -7.37
CA SER A 72 19.35 26.02 -7.47
C SER A 72 19.97 25.54 -8.80
N TRP A 73 19.17 25.03 -9.71
CA TRP A 73 19.59 24.55 -11.03
C TRP A 73 20.50 25.56 -11.78
N GLY A 74 20.13 26.86 -11.77
CA GLY A 74 20.90 27.90 -12.42
C GLY A 74 22.33 28.13 -11.85
N ALA A 75 22.57 27.70 -10.62
CA ALA A 75 23.87 27.82 -9.94
C ALA A 75 24.84 26.68 -10.30
N PHE A 76 24.34 25.50 -10.70
CA PHE A 76 25.18 24.32 -11.00
C PHE A 76 25.67 24.26 -12.46
N GLY A 77 25.28 25.21 -13.32
CA GLY A 77 25.73 25.31 -14.70
C GLY A 77 25.13 24.25 -15.64
N ASN A 78 25.33 24.45 -16.97
CA ASN A 78 24.76 23.60 -18.03
C ASN A 78 25.59 22.30 -18.29
N GLY A 79 26.35 21.82 -17.31
CA GLY A 79 27.17 20.60 -17.43
C GLY A 79 26.42 19.32 -17.05
N VAL A 80 27.08 18.18 -17.24
CA VAL A 80 26.57 16.84 -16.88
C VAL A 80 26.18 16.77 -15.39
N SER A 81 26.91 17.44 -14.52
CA SER A 81 26.61 17.54 -13.08
C SER A 81 25.29 18.25 -12.82
N GLY A 82 24.99 19.35 -13.50
CA GLY A 82 23.73 20.06 -13.39
C GLY A 82 22.55 19.21 -13.85
N PHE A 83 22.71 18.45 -14.95
CA PHE A 83 21.67 17.55 -15.45
C PHE A 83 21.34 16.42 -14.44
N ILE A 84 22.35 15.84 -13.79
CA ILE A 84 22.14 14.80 -12.76
C ILE A 84 21.40 15.37 -11.55
N VAL A 85 21.80 16.56 -11.07
CA VAL A 85 21.13 17.22 -9.94
C VAL A 85 19.67 17.50 -10.27
N LEU A 86 19.36 17.99 -11.47
CA LEU A 86 17.99 18.23 -11.91
C LEU A 86 17.17 16.94 -11.98
N MET A 87 17.72 15.87 -12.53
CA MET A 87 17.07 14.57 -12.60
C MET A 87 16.71 14.05 -11.20
N VAL A 88 17.66 14.09 -10.28
CA VAL A 88 17.48 13.63 -8.90
C VAL A 88 16.46 14.50 -8.17
N SER A 89 16.55 15.83 -8.28
CA SER A 89 15.59 16.74 -7.64
C SER A 89 14.18 16.55 -8.19
N ALA A 90 14.00 16.39 -9.50
CA ALA A 90 12.70 16.16 -10.12
C ALA A 90 12.08 14.84 -9.65
N ILE A 91 12.88 13.78 -9.51
CA ILE A 91 12.39 12.50 -8.97
C ILE A 91 11.93 12.69 -7.52
N ILE A 92 12.73 13.30 -6.67
CA ILE A 92 12.38 13.54 -5.27
C ILE A 92 11.09 14.38 -5.17
N THR A 93 11.00 15.48 -5.87
CA THR A 93 9.86 16.41 -5.79
C THR A 93 8.55 15.78 -6.31
N ARG A 94 8.62 14.92 -7.34
CA ARG A 94 7.43 14.27 -7.92
C ARG A 94 6.98 13.01 -7.17
N PHE A 95 7.93 12.17 -6.76
CA PHE A 95 7.59 10.89 -6.13
C PHE A 95 7.32 10.99 -4.62
N THR A 96 8.01 11.88 -3.90
CA THR A 96 7.87 11.97 -2.45
C THR A 96 6.43 12.22 -1.98
N PRO A 97 5.64 13.16 -2.55
CA PRO A 97 4.26 13.36 -2.12
C PRO A 97 3.35 12.16 -2.45
N CYS A 98 3.60 11.45 -3.55
CA CYS A 98 2.85 10.23 -3.90
C CYS A 98 3.12 9.09 -2.91
N VAL A 99 4.39 8.85 -2.57
CA VAL A 99 4.78 7.83 -1.59
C VAL A 99 4.17 8.11 -0.22
N ILE A 100 4.20 9.35 0.20
CA ILE A 100 3.63 9.76 1.49
C ILE A 100 2.11 9.66 1.51
N ALA A 101 1.42 10.01 0.41
CA ALA A 101 -0.02 9.83 0.31
C ALA A 101 -0.40 8.33 0.38
N ALA A 102 0.38 7.46 -0.27
CA ALA A 102 0.22 6.01 -0.17
C ALA A 102 0.48 5.49 1.25
N PHE A 103 1.53 5.98 1.90
CA PHE A 103 1.84 5.65 3.30
C PHE A 103 0.72 6.09 4.25
N PHE A 104 0.17 7.28 4.06
CA PHE A 104 -1.00 7.76 4.81
C PHE A 104 -2.18 6.80 4.63
N LEU A 105 -2.49 6.38 3.41
CA LEU A 105 -3.58 5.44 3.13
C LEU A 105 -3.36 4.10 3.84
N MET A 106 -2.16 3.51 3.72
CA MET A 106 -1.83 2.23 4.36
C MET A 106 -1.92 2.28 5.89
N THR A 107 -1.56 3.41 6.49
CA THR A 107 -1.55 3.53 7.96
C THR A 107 -2.90 3.90 8.56
N THR A 108 -3.75 4.57 7.79
CA THR A 108 -5.07 5.05 8.28
C THR A 108 -6.24 4.17 7.86
N THR A 109 -6.05 3.27 6.87
CA THR A 109 -7.10 2.40 6.36
C THR A 109 -6.78 0.95 6.69
N SER A 110 -7.72 0.25 7.35
CA SER A 110 -7.58 -1.18 7.55
C SER A 110 -7.96 -1.95 6.28
N VAL A 111 -7.41 -3.15 6.11
CA VAL A 111 -7.73 -4.01 4.96
C VAL A 111 -9.23 -4.31 4.87
N SER A 112 -9.88 -4.51 6.02
CA SER A 112 -11.33 -4.75 6.09
C SER A 112 -12.15 -3.53 5.65
N GLU A 113 -11.72 -2.30 6.01
CA GLU A 113 -12.35 -1.06 5.55
C GLU A 113 -12.15 -0.85 4.05
N PHE A 114 -10.96 -1.22 3.54
CA PHE A 114 -10.65 -1.16 2.11
C PHE A 114 -11.58 -2.08 1.30
N ILE A 115 -11.75 -3.34 1.71
CA ILE A 115 -12.67 -4.29 1.07
C ILE A 115 -14.13 -3.80 1.16
N GLY A 116 -14.55 -3.30 2.31
CA GLY A 116 -15.86 -2.71 2.50
C GLY A 116 -16.12 -1.53 1.56
N SER A 117 -15.11 -0.72 1.30
CA SER A 117 -15.20 0.40 0.35
C SER A 117 -15.27 -0.06 -1.10
N MET A 118 -14.51 -1.09 -1.47
CA MET A 118 -14.60 -1.71 -2.81
C MET A 118 -16.00 -2.27 -3.09
N LYS A 119 -16.60 -2.95 -2.11
CA LYS A 119 -17.98 -3.46 -2.22
C LYS A 119 -18.98 -2.32 -2.42
N LYS A 120 -18.81 -1.22 -1.71
CA LYS A 120 -19.66 -0.03 -1.85
C LYS A 120 -19.44 0.73 -3.17
N MET A 121 -18.30 0.58 -3.84
CA MET A 121 -18.01 1.16 -5.17
C MET A 121 -18.61 0.34 -6.32
N HIS A 122 -19.50 -0.62 -6.06
CA HIS A 122 -20.13 -1.51 -7.04
C HIS A 122 -19.09 -2.30 -7.89
N ILE A 123 -17.91 -2.57 -7.32
CA ILE A 123 -16.95 -3.48 -7.96
C ILE A 123 -17.58 -4.87 -7.94
N THR A 124 -17.52 -5.53 -9.08
CA THR A 124 -18.14 -6.83 -9.32
C THR A 124 -17.87 -7.82 -8.18
N ASP A 125 -18.92 -8.47 -7.67
CA ASP A 125 -18.82 -9.48 -6.60
C ASP A 125 -17.82 -10.60 -6.92
N LYS A 126 -17.59 -10.87 -8.20
CA LYS A 126 -16.60 -11.84 -8.68
C LYS A 126 -15.16 -11.55 -8.20
N ILE A 127 -14.83 -10.28 -7.95
CA ILE A 127 -13.50 -9.85 -7.46
C ILE A 127 -13.54 -9.63 -5.94
N THR A 128 -14.61 -9.06 -5.42
CA THR A 128 -14.71 -8.69 -4.01
C THR A 128 -14.81 -9.92 -3.10
N ILE A 129 -15.49 -10.98 -3.53
CA ILE A 129 -15.62 -12.21 -2.74
C ILE A 129 -14.27 -12.92 -2.59
N PRO A 130 -13.51 -13.26 -3.66
CA PRO A 130 -12.20 -13.88 -3.52
C PRO A 130 -11.23 -13.03 -2.70
N LEU A 131 -11.19 -11.71 -2.94
CA LEU A 131 -10.32 -10.80 -2.22
C LEU A 131 -10.61 -10.79 -0.71
N SER A 132 -11.90 -10.78 -0.34
CA SER A 132 -12.34 -10.86 1.06
C SER A 132 -11.90 -12.16 1.73
N VAL A 133 -11.95 -13.29 1.00
CA VAL A 133 -11.50 -14.59 1.49
C VAL A 133 -9.99 -14.59 1.70
N VAL A 134 -9.21 -14.10 0.72
CA VAL A 134 -7.74 -14.01 0.82
C VAL A 134 -7.32 -13.22 2.06
N PHE A 135 -7.89 -12.04 2.27
CA PHE A 135 -7.51 -11.21 3.41
C PHE A 135 -7.94 -11.77 4.77
N ARG A 136 -9.05 -12.54 4.79
CA ARG A 136 -9.46 -13.26 6.00
C ARG A 136 -8.53 -14.44 6.30
N PHE A 137 -8.03 -15.08 5.25
CA PHE A 137 -7.17 -16.25 5.36
C PHE A 137 -5.71 -15.89 5.67
N PHE A 138 -5.29 -14.68 5.34
CA PHE A 138 -3.91 -14.20 5.54
C PHE A 138 -3.38 -14.33 6.99
N PRO A 139 -4.17 -13.99 8.04
CA PRO A 139 -3.75 -14.23 9.43
C PRO A 139 -3.53 -15.71 9.73
N THR A 140 -4.40 -16.59 9.25
CA THR A 140 -4.30 -18.05 9.44
C THR A 140 -3.02 -18.60 8.80
N VAL A 141 -2.69 -18.20 7.57
CA VAL A 141 -1.45 -18.58 6.91
C VAL A 141 -0.22 -18.13 7.71
N LYS A 142 -0.28 -16.96 8.34
CA LYS A 142 0.80 -16.46 9.19
C LYS A 142 0.96 -17.29 10.47
N GLU A 143 -0.14 -17.72 11.05
CA GLU A 143 -0.15 -18.62 12.23
C GLU A 143 0.39 -20.00 11.86
N ASP A 144 -0.04 -20.58 10.74
CA ASP A 144 0.47 -21.85 10.20
C ASP A 144 1.98 -21.79 9.94
N ALA A 145 2.46 -20.70 9.33
CA ALA A 145 3.89 -20.48 9.10
C ALA A 145 4.68 -20.42 10.42
N GLY A 146 4.10 -19.84 11.46
CA GLY A 146 4.65 -19.84 12.82
C GLY A 146 4.75 -21.26 13.41
N ALA A 147 3.65 -22.01 13.33
CA ALA A 147 3.56 -23.37 13.83
C ALA A 147 4.55 -24.32 13.12
N ILE A 148 4.68 -24.19 11.79
CA ILE A 148 5.66 -24.94 11.01
C ILE A 148 7.09 -24.63 11.48
N ASN A 149 7.40 -23.35 11.70
CA ASN A 149 8.71 -22.95 12.16
C ASN A 149 9.04 -23.49 13.55
N ASP A 150 8.07 -23.51 14.44
CA ASP A 150 8.25 -24.06 15.80
C ASP A 150 8.35 -25.58 15.78
N ALA A 151 7.59 -26.27 14.91
CA ALA A 151 7.73 -27.70 14.70
C ALA A 151 9.11 -28.08 14.14
N MET A 152 9.67 -27.28 13.25
CA MET A 152 11.05 -27.47 12.74
C MET A 152 12.08 -27.32 13.86
N LYS A 153 11.94 -26.30 14.72
CA LYS A 153 12.84 -26.10 15.87
C LYS A 153 12.78 -27.29 16.83
N MET A 154 11.58 -27.79 17.14
CA MET A 154 11.40 -28.95 18.01
C MET A 154 12.03 -30.23 17.44
N ARG A 155 12.07 -30.38 16.13
CA ARG A 155 12.72 -31.51 15.42
C ARG A 155 14.22 -31.30 15.24
N GLY A 156 14.80 -30.21 15.69
CA GLY A 156 16.21 -29.89 15.52
C GLY A 156 16.62 -29.61 14.06
N ILE A 157 15.65 -29.35 13.19
CA ILE A 157 15.92 -29.09 11.77
C ILE A 157 16.33 -27.61 11.63
N THR A 158 17.64 -27.38 11.60
CA THR A 158 18.23 -26.05 11.34
C THR A 158 19.12 -26.14 10.09
N PRO A 159 18.55 -26.09 8.89
CA PRO A 159 19.36 -26.19 7.67
C PRO A 159 20.30 -24.98 7.56
N LYS A 160 21.59 -25.27 7.33
CA LYS A 160 22.59 -24.21 7.08
C LYS A 160 22.40 -23.50 5.75
N ASN A 161 21.78 -24.16 4.76
CA ASN A 161 21.50 -23.58 3.46
C ASN A 161 20.16 -22.85 3.46
N PRO A 162 20.09 -21.56 3.05
CA PRO A 162 18.85 -20.79 3.00
C PRO A 162 17.81 -21.40 2.03
N MET A 163 18.24 -22.07 0.96
CA MET A 163 17.37 -22.73 -0.01
C MET A 163 16.62 -23.92 0.60
N LEU A 164 17.35 -24.78 1.32
CA LEU A 164 16.76 -25.91 2.07
C LEU A 164 15.83 -25.44 3.18
N MET A 165 16.17 -24.34 3.85
CA MET A 165 15.33 -23.76 4.89
C MET A 165 13.99 -23.25 4.32
N LEU A 166 14.02 -22.70 3.10
CA LEU A 166 12.84 -22.21 2.40
C LEU A 166 11.95 -23.39 1.97
N GLU A 167 12.54 -24.48 1.48
CA GLU A 167 11.85 -25.71 1.12
C GLU A 167 11.11 -26.32 2.31
N TYR A 168 11.78 -26.51 3.43
CA TYR A 168 11.17 -27.09 4.65
C TYR A 168 10.03 -26.23 5.24
N ARG A 169 9.98 -24.92 4.94
CA ARG A 169 8.91 -24.03 5.39
C ARG A 169 7.80 -23.89 4.37
N VAL A 170 8.16 -23.70 3.10
CA VAL A 170 7.20 -23.34 2.05
C VAL A 170 6.40 -24.54 1.60
N VAL A 171 7.02 -25.74 1.50
CA VAL A 171 6.30 -26.94 1.03
C VAL A 171 5.15 -27.33 1.97
N PRO A 172 5.35 -27.46 3.30
CA PRO A 172 4.24 -27.76 4.21
C PRO A 172 3.18 -26.65 4.22
N LEU A 173 3.60 -25.38 4.12
CA LEU A 173 2.70 -24.24 4.10
C LEU A 173 1.80 -24.27 2.85
N ILE A 174 2.36 -24.60 1.67
CA ILE A 174 1.57 -24.73 0.44
C ILE A 174 0.57 -25.88 0.58
N ILE A 175 0.98 -27.03 1.11
CA ILE A 175 0.09 -28.17 1.32
C ILE A 175 -1.06 -27.81 2.26
N SER A 176 -0.78 -27.14 3.37
CA SER A 176 -1.79 -26.67 4.32
C SER A 176 -2.76 -25.68 3.66
N THR A 177 -2.25 -24.71 2.91
CA THR A 177 -3.08 -23.69 2.24
C THR A 177 -3.94 -24.27 1.13
N VAL A 178 -3.44 -25.25 0.36
CA VAL A 178 -4.21 -25.94 -0.69
C VAL A 178 -5.36 -26.74 -0.06
N LYS A 179 -5.09 -27.54 0.98
CA LYS A 179 -6.12 -28.26 1.73
C LYS A 179 -7.22 -27.32 2.24
N ALA A 180 -6.82 -26.23 2.89
CA ALA A 180 -7.79 -25.23 3.40
C ALA A 180 -8.59 -24.60 2.25
N GLY A 181 -7.99 -24.38 1.07
CA GLY A 181 -8.67 -23.90 -0.12
C GLY A 181 -9.70 -24.92 -0.67
N GLU A 182 -9.37 -26.20 -0.68
CA GLU A 182 -10.28 -27.29 -1.07
C GLU A 182 -11.48 -27.37 -0.13
N ASP A 183 -11.24 -27.36 1.19
CA ASP A 183 -12.28 -27.38 2.22
C ASP A 183 -13.22 -26.17 2.11
N LEU A 184 -12.66 -24.99 1.90
CA LEU A 184 -13.43 -23.75 1.68
C LEU A 184 -14.28 -23.85 0.40
N SER A 185 -13.71 -24.39 -0.68
CA SER A 185 -14.41 -24.56 -1.96
C SER A 185 -15.56 -25.54 -1.83
N CYS A 186 -15.35 -26.69 -1.20
CA CYS A 186 -16.40 -27.67 -0.90
C CYS A 186 -17.52 -27.07 -0.04
N SER A 187 -17.15 -26.36 1.02
CA SER A 187 -18.11 -25.68 1.90
C SER A 187 -18.89 -24.56 1.17
N ALA A 188 -18.24 -23.85 0.26
CA ALA A 188 -18.86 -22.82 -0.54
C ALA A 188 -19.87 -23.37 -1.55
N LEU A 189 -19.51 -24.48 -2.22
CA LEU A 189 -20.40 -25.18 -3.15
C LEU A 189 -21.62 -25.76 -2.46
N THR A 190 -21.47 -26.39 -1.30
CA THR A 190 -22.58 -26.93 -0.50
C THR A 190 -23.52 -25.82 0.00
N ARG A 191 -23.01 -24.62 0.22
CA ARG A 191 -23.82 -23.43 0.57
C ARG A 191 -24.41 -22.72 -0.65
N GLY A 192 -24.28 -23.29 -1.87
CA GLY A 192 -24.85 -22.76 -3.10
C GLY A 192 -24.13 -21.52 -3.65
N LEU A 193 -22.82 -21.38 -3.38
CA LEU A 193 -22.01 -20.35 -4.03
C LEU A 193 -21.91 -20.70 -5.52
N GLY A 194 -22.36 -19.82 -6.42
CA GLY A 194 -22.43 -20.08 -7.86
C GLY A 194 -23.82 -20.48 -8.36
N SER A 195 -24.82 -20.63 -7.47
CA SER A 195 -26.22 -20.86 -7.87
C SER A 195 -26.78 -19.67 -8.66
N PRO A 196 -27.59 -19.90 -9.71
CA PRO A 196 -28.20 -18.80 -10.47
C PRO A 196 -29.26 -18.01 -9.69
N LYS A 197 -29.65 -18.45 -8.49
CA LYS A 197 -30.60 -17.74 -7.62
C LYS A 197 -29.95 -16.52 -6.98
N LYS A 198 -30.63 -15.36 -7.10
CA LYS A 198 -30.22 -14.11 -6.42
C LYS A 198 -30.19 -14.30 -4.90
N ARG A 199 -29.06 -14.02 -4.28
CA ARG A 199 -28.92 -14.00 -2.82
C ARG A 199 -29.57 -12.75 -2.24
N THR A 200 -30.36 -12.91 -1.21
CA THR A 200 -30.81 -11.81 -0.33
C THR A 200 -29.60 -11.38 0.53
N ASN A 201 -29.16 -10.14 0.36
CA ASN A 201 -28.21 -9.52 1.28
C ASN A 201 -28.99 -9.12 2.54
N MET A 202 -28.73 -9.80 3.67
CA MET A 202 -29.07 -9.29 4.99
C MET A 202 -28.06 -8.24 5.42
#